data_76f9dc26b7d1035e356c551e7070b6fd
#
_entry.id   76f9dc26b7d1035e356c551e7070b6fd
#
_cell.length_a   1.000
_cell.length_b   1.000
_cell.length_c   1.000
_cell.angle_alpha   90.00
_cell.angle_beta   90.00
_cell.angle_gamma   90.00
#
_symmetry.space_group_name_H-M   'P 1'
#
loop_
_entity.id
_entity.type
_entity.pdbx_description
1 polymer ?
#
loop_
_entity_poly.entity_id
_entity_poly.type
_entity_poly.pdbx_seq_one_letter_code
_entity_poly.pdbx_strand_id
1 'polypeptide(L)'
;MAYSVQDKHVLVTGASTGIGAALAIGFAQAGATVGVCARREPELAEVLAQVREHAPESRMWTIDLDDLDGLADFAAEVSIELGGLDVLVNNAGIPKRKNVLALTPEIVEAVMRINYFSPVRLMLAFLPELIERSGRIVNISSVAARLGPPGEAAYTASKAALTGFSESMQVDLGIAGHDVGVHVVNPGVIDTRLFHLPDNDPSLAAIEALPTSAMVEPVLTALDEGTFEIYVPGWFADVVGAKFPDTGAFLAGTTAWARDQATPESAP
;
A
#
# COMPACT_ATOMS: atom_id res chain seq x y z
N MET A 1 14.40 1.29 -19.52
CA MET A 1 14.45 -0.15 -19.85
C MET A 1 13.39 -0.84 -19.00
N ALA A 2 12.74 -1.88 -19.53
CA ALA A 2 11.79 -2.70 -18.78
C ALA A 2 12.44 -3.25 -17.49
N TYR A 3 11.75 -3.21 -16.37
CA TYR A 3 12.23 -3.72 -15.09
C TYR A 3 11.61 -5.08 -14.79
N SER A 4 12.38 -6.14 -14.96
CA SER A 4 11.94 -7.48 -14.61
C SER A 4 12.19 -7.78 -13.14
N VAL A 5 11.22 -8.42 -12.47
CA VAL A 5 11.36 -8.91 -11.09
C VAL A 5 11.98 -10.33 -11.04
N GLN A 6 12.23 -10.94 -12.19
CA GLN A 6 12.92 -12.24 -12.30
C GLN A 6 14.29 -12.17 -11.62
N ASP A 7 14.58 -13.12 -10.73
CA ASP A 7 15.81 -13.21 -9.94
C ASP A 7 16.07 -12.00 -9.01
N LYS A 8 15.03 -11.23 -8.68
CA LYS A 8 15.08 -10.10 -7.76
C LYS A 8 14.65 -10.49 -6.34
N HIS A 9 15.16 -9.76 -5.36
CA HIS A 9 14.75 -9.88 -3.96
C HIS A 9 13.71 -8.83 -3.62
N VAL A 10 12.53 -9.27 -3.21
CA VAL A 10 11.35 -8.42 -2.95
C VAL A 10 10.94 -8.55 -1.49
N LEU A 11 10.78 -7.44 -0.77
CA LEU A 11 10.15 -7.43 0.55
C LEU A 11 8.73 -6.92 0.45
N VAL A 12 7.75 -7.70 0.95
CA VAL A 12 6.34 -7.29 1.02
C VAL A 12 5.91 -7.13 2.47
N THR A 13 5.55 -5.90 2.88
CA THR A 13 5.05 -5.63 4.22
C THR A 13 3.54 -5.87 4.34
N GLY A 14 3.07 -6.30 5.52
CA GLY A 14 1.65 -6.61 5.73
C GLY A 14 1.17 -7.81 4.90
N ALA A 15 2.05 -8.77 4.67
CA ALA A 15 1.82 -9.87 3.73
C ALA A 15 1.01 -11.04 4.29
N SER A 16 0.56 -11.01 5.55
CA SER A 16 -0.19 -12.14 6.15
C SER A 16 -1.59 -12.37 5.56
N THR A 17 -2.17 -11.41 4.85
CA THR A 17 -3.49 -11.52 4.20
C THR A 17 -3.68 -10.45 3.13
N GLY A 18 -4.76 -10.54 2.37
CA GLY A 18 -5.23 -9.46 1.50
C GLY A 18 -4.29 -9.16 0.32
N ILE A 19 -4.13 -7.88 0.02
CA ILE A 19 -3.30 -7.41 -1.10
C ILE A 19 -1.85 -7.86 -0.93
N GLY A 20 -1.29 -7.74 0.28
CA GLY A 20 0.10 -8.11 0.54
C GLY A 20 0.38 -9.60 0.29
N ALA A 21 -0.52 -10.49 0.70
CA ALA A 21 -0.41 -11.91 0.42
C ALA A 21 -0.49 -12.21 -1.09
N ALA A 22 -1.45 -11.60 -1.79
CA ALA A 22 -1.59 -11.77 -3.23
C ALA A 22 -0.37 -11.27 -4.00
N LEU A 23 0.18 -10.10 -3.62
CA LEU A 23 1.40 -9.57 -4.22
C LEU A 23 2.61 -10.46 -3.94
N ALA A 24 2.79 -10.96 -2.71
CA ALA A 24 3.90 -11.83 -2.36
C ALA A 24 3.90 -13.12 -3.22
N ILE A 25 2.75 -13.76 -3.37
CA ILE A 25 2.58 -14.94 -4.22
C ILE A 25 2.84 -14.57 -5.70
N GLY A 26 2.28 -13.46 -6.18
CA GLY A 26 2.45 -12.99 -7.55
C GLY A 26 3.90 -12.67 -7.91
N PHE A 27 4.66 -12.04 -7.01
CA PHE A 27 6.10 -11.82 -7.19
C PHE A 27 6.89 -13.13 -7.27
N ALA A 28 6.56 -14.10 -6.41
CA ALA A 28 7.20 -15.42 -6.45
C ALA A 28 6.90 -16.15 -7.77
N GLN A 29 5.65 -16.10 -8.25
CA GLN A 29 5.26 -16.64 -9.56
C GLN A 29 5.99 -15.96 -10.72
N ALA A 30 6.33 -14.67 -10.57
CA ALA A 30 7.13 -13.93 -11.54
C ALA A 30 8.65 -14.16 -11.41
N GLY A 31 9.09 -15.10 -10.54
CA GLY A 31 10.47 -15.53 -10.40
C GLY A 31 11.30 -14.74 -9.38
N ALA A 32 10.68 -13.94 -8.52
CA ALA A 32 11.38 -13.24 -7.44
C ALA A 32 11.56 -14.13 -6.20
N THR A 33 12.65 -13.93 -5.45
CA THR A 33 12.77 -14.41 -4.06
C THR A 33 12.07 -13.39 -3.15
N VAL A 34 11.12 -13.84 -2.34
CA VAL A 34 10.23 -12.95 -1.60
C VAL A 34 10.45 -13.05 -0.09
N GLY A 35 10.70 -11.90 0.53
CA GLY A 35 10.57 -11.70 1.96
C GLY A 35 9.16 -11.23 2.30
N VAL A 36 8.53 -11.84 3.29
CA VAL A 36 7.21 -11.43 3.78
C VAL A 36 7.28 -11.05 5.25
N CYS A 37 6.66 -9.93 5.63
CA CYS A 37 6.60 -9.56 7.03
C CYS A 37 5.21 -9.11 7.48
N ALA A 38 4.84 -9.46 8.72
CA ALA A 38 3.60 -9.06 9.37
C ALA A 38 3.66 -9.41 10.88
N ARG A 39 2.63 -9.00 11.64
CA ARG A 39 2.51 -9.30 13.08
C ARG A 39 1.99 -10.71 13.38
N ARG A 40 1.19 -11.27 12.49
CA ARG A 40 0.47 -12.54 12.70
C ARG A 40 1.26 -13.68 12.08
N GLU A 41 2.03 -14.35 12.92
CA GLU A 41 2.92 -15.42 12.50
C GLU A 41 2.21 -16.60 11.82
N PRO A 42 1.07 -17.16 12.36
CA PRO A 42 0.42 -18.30 11.73
C PRO A 42 -0.05 -18.02 10.30
N GLU A 43 -0.76 -16.91 10.09
CA GLU A 43 -1.24 -16.52 8.75
C GLU A 43 -0.07 -16.17 7.81
N LEU A 44 1.01 -15.60 8.35
CA LEU A 44 2.21 -15.30 7.56
C LEU A 44 2.92 -16.58 7.11
N ALA A 45 2.99 -17.59 7.96
CA ALA A 45 3.57 -18.89 7.63
C ALA A 45 2.77 -19.62 6.53
N GLU A 46 1.43 -19.49 6.53
CA GLU A 46 0.57 -20.04 5.46
C GLU A 46 0.86 -19.34 4.11
N VAL A 47 1.06 -18.04 4.11
CA VAL A 47 1.45 -17.30 2.90
C VAL A 47 2.85 -17.68 2.44
N LEU A 48 3.81 -17.77 3.37
CA LEU A 48 5.16 -18.20 3.03
C LEU A 48 5.19 -19.59 2.40
N ALA A 49 4.36 -20.53 2.89
CA ALA A 49 4.27 -21.86 2.29
C ALA A 49 3.86 -21.78 0.80
N GLN A 50 2.85 -20.96 0.46
CA GLN A 50 2.43 -20.75 -0.93
C GLN A 50 3.51 -20.03 -1.77
N VAL A 51 4.19 -19.03 -1.21
CA VAL A 51 5.31 -18.34 -1.86
C VAL A 51 6.43 -19.32 -2.19
N ARG A 52 6.75 -20.24 -1.27
CA ARG A 52 7.83 -21.23 -1.44
C ARG A 52 7.53 -22.32 -2.47
N GLU A 53 6.29 -22.50 -2.88
CA GLU A 53 5.96 -23.37 -4.03
C GLU A 53 6.61 -22.86 -5.33
N HIS A 54 6.87 -21.55 -5.43
CA HIS A 54 7.45 -20.89 -6.61
C HIS A 54 8.87 -20.38 -6.35
N ALA A 55 9.18 -19.95 -5.13
CA ALA A 55 10.44 -19.35 -4.71
C ALA A 55 10.91 -19.95 -3.37
N PRO A 56 11.56 -21.13 -3.37
CA PRO A 56 11.90 -21.90 -2.16
C PRO A 56 12.77 -21.16 -1.13
N GLU A 57 13.63 -20.23 -1.58
CA GLU A 57 14.55 -19.46 -0.74
C GLU A 57 13.88 -18.28 -0.01
N SER A 58 12.57 -18.08 -0.21
CA SER A 58 11.80 -17.01 0.40
C SER A 58 11.73 -17.12 1.93
N ARG A 59 11.61 -15.97 2.61
CA ARG A 59 11.71 -15.87 4.07
C ARG A 59 10.57 -15.08 4.68
N MET A 60 10.38 -15.20 6.00
CA MET A 60 9.41 -14.39 6.73
C MET A 60 9.99 -13.81 8.02
N TRP A 61 9.44 -12.67 8.44
CA TRP A 61 9.73 -12.02 9.72
C TRP A 61 8.43 -11.61 10.41
N THR A 62 8.33 -12.00 11.68
CA THR A 62 7.24 -11.52 12.55
C THR A 62 7.66 -10.21 13.18
N ILE A 63 7.02 -9.11 12.77
CA ILE A 63 7.38 -7.76 13.22
C ILE A 63 6.13 -6.89 13.39
N ASP A 64 6.13 -6.01 14.39
CA ASP A 64 5.18 -4.91 14.50
C ASP A 64 5.80 -3.64 13.90
N LEU A 65 5.25 -3.22 12.77
CA LEU A 65 5.72 -2.01 12.07
C LEU A 65 5.33 -0.70 12.80
N ASP A 66 4.60 -0.78 13.91
CA ASP A 66 4.37 0.36 14.81
C ASP A 66 5.58 0.65 15.71
N ASP A 67 6.47 -0.32 15.92
CA ASP A 67 7.78 -0.10 16.54
C ASP A 67 8.73 0.59 15.56
N LEU A 68 8.56 1.91 15.45
CA LEU A 68 9.30 2.70 14.48
C LEU A 68 10.82 2.69 14.72
N ASP A 69 11.27 2.51 15.94
CA ASP A 69 12.69 2.60 16.30
C ASP A 69 13.44 1.32 15.91
N GLY A 70 12.77 0.18 15.89
CA GLY A 70 13.33 -1.11 15.45
C GLY A 70 13.42 -1.29 13.93
N LEU A 71 12.83 -0.39 13.11
CA LEU A 71 12.73 -0.60 11.66
C LEU A 71 14.07 -0.56 10.91
N ALA A 72 15.05 0.19 11.41
CA ALA A 72 16.38 0.23 10.80
C ALA A 72 17.13 -1.09 11.00
N ASP A 73 17.06 -1.66 12.20
CA ASP A 73 17.67 -2.95 12.52
C ASP A 73 16.97 -4.08 11.75
N PHE A 74 15.64 -4.03 11.66
CA PHE A 74 14.87 -4.94 10.83
C PHE A 74 15.28 -4.87 9.34
N ALA A 75 15.47 -3.68 8.79
CA ALA A 75 15.91 -3.52 7.39
C ALA A 75 17.28 -4.15 7.18
N ALA A 76 18.22 -3.97 8.12
CA ALA A 76 19.54 -4.58 8.05
C ALA A 76 19.47 -6.12 8.12
N GLU A 77 18.63 -6.68 9.00
CA GLU A 77 18.39 -8.12 9.10
C GLU A 77 17.85 -8.68 7.77
N VAL A 78 16.83 -8.04 7.19
CA VAL A 78 16.24 -8.44 5.91
C VAL A 78 17.29 -8.44 4.79
N SER A 79 18.10 -7.37 4.69
CA SER A 79 19.17 -7.27 3.67
C SER A 79 20.18 -8.42 3.79
N ILE A 80 20.58 -8.77 5.01
CA ILE A 80 21.51 -9.87 5.26
C ILE A 80 20.88 -11.22 4.87
N GLU A 81 19.66 -11.49 5.31
CA GLU A 81 19.03 -12.80 5.16
C GLU A 81 18.50 -13.06 3.75
N LEU A 82 18.09 -12.03 3.00
CA LEU A 82 17.72 -12.15 1.58
C LEU A 82 18.92 -12.05 0.64
N GLY A 83 20.08 -11.57 1.12
CA GLY A 83 21.23 -11.31 0.24
C GLY A 83 21.06 -10.01 -0.56
N GLY A 84 20.36 -9.03 0.03
CA GLY A 84 20.07 -7.73 -0.54
C GLY A 84 18.60 -7.52 -0.90
N LEU A 85 18.20 -6.26 -1.17
CA LEU A 85 16.84 -5.88 -1.53
C LEU A 85 16.79 -5.12 -2.85
N ASP A 86 16.03 -5.63 -3.80
CA ASP A 86 15.79 -4.97 -5.10
C ASP A 86 14.44 -4.24 -5.14
N VAL A 87 13.41 -4.77 -4.46
CA VAL A 87 12.07 -4.17 -4.45
C VAL A 87 11.50 -4.13 -3.04
N LEU A 88 11.13 -2.93 -2.59
CA LEU A 88 10.38 -2.72 -1.35
C LEU A 88 8.90 -2.48 -1.66
N VAL A 89 8.01 -3.35 -1.15
CA VAL A 89 6.56 -3.17 -1.25
C VAL A 89 5.99 -2.75 0.11
N ASN A 90 5.71 -1.49 0.28
CA ASN A 90 5.04 -0.92 1.44
C ASN A 90 3.53 -1.09 1.30
N ASN A 91 3.01 -2.23 1.78
CA ASN A 91 1.59 -2.56 1.73
C ASN A 91 0.92 -2.51 3.11
N ALA A 92 1.65 -2.72 4.19
CA ALA A 92 1.08 -2.67 5.53
C ALA A 92 0.28 -1.38 5.79
N GLY A 93 -0.89 -1.51 6.38
CA GLY A 93 -1.74 -0.35 6.69
C GLY A 93 -2.96 -0.70 7.52
N ILE A 94 -3.56 0.32 8.12
CA ILE A 94 -4.81 0.23 8.88
C ILE A 94 -5.81 1.29 8.39
N PRO A 95 -7.09 0.96 8.21
CA PRO A 95 -8.07 1.91 7.69
C PRO A 95 -8.59 2.85 8.77
N LYS A 96 -8.98 2.34 9.95
CA LYS A 96 -9.60 3.10 11.05
C LYS A 96 -10.68 4.09 10.56
N ARG A 97 -11.68 3.55 9.81
CA ARG A 97 -12.80 4.38 9.35
C ARG A 97 -13.61 4.88 10.54
N LYS A 98 -13.63 6.21 10.69
CA LYS A 98 -14.38 6.92 11.71
C LYS A 98 -14.85 8.25 11.16
N ASN A 99 -16.14 8.58 11.41
CA ASN A 99 -16.62 9.94 11.14
C ASN A 99 -15.75 10.95 11.91
N VAL A 100 -15.46 12.09 11.30
CA VAL A 100 -14.61 13.14 11.91
C VAL A 100 -15.12 13.60 13.27
N LEU A 101 -16.44 13.52 13.53
CA LEU A 101 -17.05 13.86 14.82
C LEU A 101 -16.74 12.84 15.93
N ALA A 102 -16.32 11.62 15.56
CA ALA A 102 -15.93 10.57 16.49
C ALA A 102 -14.40 10.26 16.43
N LEU A 103 -13.65 11.04 15.65
CA LEU A 103 -12.21 10.88 15.52
C LEU A 103 -11.49 11.47 16.73
N THR A 104 -10.47 10.75 17.23
CA THR A 104 -9.61 11.27 18.31
C THR A 104 -8.16 11.45 17.80
N PRO A 105 -7.34 12.30 18.46
CA PRO A 105 -5.92 12.46 18.10
C PRO A 105 -5.17 11.13 18.06
N GLU A 106 -5.43 10.23 19.03
CA GLU A 106 -4.75 8.93 19.15
C GLU A 106 -5.05 8.03 17.94
N ILE A 107 -6.28 8.07 17.42
CA ILE A 107 -6.64 7.33 16.19
C ILE A 107 -5.87 7.90 14.99
N VAL A 108 -5.79 9.23 14.87
CA VAL A 108 -5.03 9.87 13.78
C VAL A 108 -3.56 9.51 13.86
N GLU A 109 -2.96 9.59 15.05
CA GLU A 109 -1.55 9.24 15.28
C GLU A 109 -1.27 7.76 14.96
N ALA A 110 -2.11 6.83 15.42
CA ALA A 110 -1.94 5.41 15.12
C ALA A 110 -2.00 5.12 13.61
N VAL A 111 -2.93 5.76 12.88
CA VAL A 111 -3.03 5.63 11.43
C VAL A 111 -1.79 6.19 10.74
N MET A 112 -1.32 7.37 11.16
CA MET A 112 -0.11 7.99 10.61
C MET A 112 1.14 7.16 10.89
N ARG A 113 1.28 6.55 12.07
CA ARG A 113 2.43 5.71 12.42
C ARG A 113 2.57 4.55 11.44
N ILE A 114 1.52 3.78 11.23
CA ILE A 114 1.55 2.59 10.37
C ILE A 114 1.55 2.94 8.88
N ASN A 115 0.69 3.88 8.46
CA ASN A 115 0.47 4.13 7.03
C ASN A 115 1.47 5.10 6.40
N TYR A 116 2.16 5.91 7.21
CA TYR A 116 3.09 6.93 6.74
C TYR A 116 4.49 6.82 7.35
N PHE A 117 4.63 6.90 8.69
CA PHE A 117 5.97 6.92 9.29
C PHE A 117 6.71 5.60 9.12
N SER A 118 6.02 4.46 9.26
CA SER A 118 6.63 3.15 9.06
C SER A 118 7.17 2.96 7.64
N PRO A 119 6.37 3.12 6.55
CA PRO A 119 6.90 2.99 5.20
C PRO A 119 8.00 4.02 4.88
N VAL A 120 7.90 5.26 5.38
CA VAL A 120 8.97 6.26 5.18
C VAL A 120 10.27 5.81 5.83
N ARG A 121 10.24 5.31 7.08
CA ARG A 121 11.45 4.79 7.74
C ARG A 121 12.05 3.59 7.01
N LEU A 122 11.23 2.66 6.51
CA LEU A 122 11.71 1.54 5.71
C LEU A 122 12.33 2.00 4.38
N MET A 123 11.67 2.93 3.68
CA MET A 123 12.23 3.51 2.46
C MET A 123 13.61 4.13 2.71
N LEU A 124 13.74 4.92 3.77
CA LEU A 124 15.02 5.57 4.11
C LEU A 124 16.08 4.57 4.55
N ALA A 125 15.72 3.51 5.28
CA ALA A 125 16.65 2.47 5.72
C ALA A 125 17.20 1.64 4.54
N PHE A 126 16.34 1.27 3.58
CA PHE A 126 16.74 0.52 2.39
C PHE A 126 17.29 1.39 1.27
N LEU A 127 17.15 2.73 1.33
CA LEU A 127 17.51 3.61 0.22
C LEU A 127 18.95 3.45 -0.29
N PRO A 128 19.99 3.35 0.56
CA PRO A 128 21.36 3.17 0.07
C PRO A 128 21.51 1.92 -0.79
N GLU A 129 20.90 0.82 -0.38
CA GLU A 129 20.93 -0.45 -1.09
C GLU A 129 20.11 -0.41 -2.39
N LEU A 130 18.90 0.18 -2.35
CA LEU A 130 18.08 0.38 -3.54
C LEU A 130 18.78 1.25 -4.60
N ILE A 131 19.57 2.25 -4.18
CA ILE A 131 20.41 3.05 -5.08
C ILE A 131 21.47 2.18 -5.74
N GLU A 132 22.22 1.39 -4.95
CA GLU A 132 23.27 0.52 -5.46
C GLU A 132 22.74 -0.51 -6.46
N ARG A 133 21.55 -1.05 -6.22
CA ARG A 133 20.92 -2.14 -6.99
C ARG A 133 19.99 -1.65 -8.10
N SER A 134 19.86 -0.33 -8.31
CA SER A 134 18.87 0.27 -9.21
C SER A 134 17.46 -0.28 -8.93
N GLY A 135 17.10 -0.27 -7.65
CA GLY A 135 15.91 -0.93 -7.12
C GLY A 135 14.60 -0.17 -7.36
N ARG A 136 13.52 -0.72 -6.84
CA ARG A 136 12.17 -0.16 -6.98
C ARG A 136 11.46 -0.10 -5.62
N ILE A 137 10.60 0.90 -5.46
CA ILE A 137 9.73 1.08 -4.29
C ILE A 137 8.29 1.08 -4.78
N VAL A 138 7.45 0.21 -4.20
CA VAL A 138 6.02 0.16 -4.46
C VAL A 138 5.27 0.55 -3.19
N ASN A 139 4.60 1.68 -3.21
CA ASN A 139 3.80 2.17 -2.10
C ASN A 139 2.31 1.92 -2.37
N ILE A 140 1.69 1.01 -1.61
CA ILE A 140 0.25 0.77 -1.69
C ILE A 140 -0.46 1.90 -0.95
N SER A 141 -0.90 2.89 -1.72
CA SER A 141 -1.70 4.03 -1.29
C SER A 141 -3.20 3.67 -1.29
N SER A 142 -4.04 4.50 -1.83
CA SER A 142 -5.48 4.30 -2.02
C SER A 142 -6.07 5.41 -2.90
N VAL A 143 -7.16 5.13 -3.59
CA VAL A 143 -8.00 6.19 -4.21
C VAL A 143 -8.46 7.23 -3.17
N ALA A 144 -8.56 6.83 -1.89
CA ALA A 144 -8.88 7.73 -0.80
C ALA A 144 -7.86 8.87 -0.65
N ALA A 145 -6.58 8.64 -0.97
CA ALA A 145 -5.54 9.67 -0.95
C ALA A 145 -5.87 10.87 -1.85
N ARG A 146 -6.59 10.62 -2.92
CA ARG A 146 -6.95 11.62 -3.95
C ARG A 146 -8.39 12.10 -3.81
N LEU A 147 -9.35 11.25 -3.39
CA LEU A 147 -10.79 11.55 -3.41
C LEU A 147 -11.33 12.12 -2.10
N GLY A 148 -10.84 11.68 -0.94
CA GLY A 148 -11.32 12.10 0.38
C GLY A 148 -12.72 11.56 0.69
N PRO A 149 -12.93 10.23 0.74
CA PRO A 149 -14.24 9.64 1.02
C PRO A 149 -14.72 9.94 2.43
N PRO A 150 -16.05 9.98 2.67
CA PRO A 150 -16.63 10.19 3.99
C PRO A 150 -16.17 9.13 5.00
N GLY A 151 -15.94 9.55 6.25
CA GLY A 151 -15.54 8.65 7.33
C GLY A 151 -14.08 8.16 7.29
N GLU A 152 -13.27 8.66 6.37
CA GLU A 152 -11.89 8.19 6.17
C GLU A 152 -10.83 9.31 6.33
N ALA A 153 -11.13 10.37 7.09
CA ALA A 153 -10.26 11.55 7.17
C ALA A 153 -8.81 11.21 7.59
N ALA A 154 -8.61 10.43 8.65
CA ALA A 154 -7.27 10.02 9.10
C ALA A 154 -6.57 9.13 8.07
N TYR A 155 -7.28 8.15 7.51
CA TYR A 155 -6.77 7.27 6.48
C TYR A 155 -6.38 8.03 5.22
N THR A 156 -7.29 8.86 4.71
CA THR A 156 -7.06 9.76 3.57
C THR A 156 -5.79 10.60 3.78
N ALA A 157 -5.68 11.26 4.93
CA ALA A 157 -4.50 12.08 5.25
C ALA A 157 -3.21 11.26 5.21
N SER A 158 -3.21 10.07 5.80
CA SER A 158 -2.02 9.20 5.84
C SER A 158 -1.60 8.72 4.44
N LYS A 159 -2.55 8.33 3.60
CA LYS A 159 -2.27 7.86 2.23
C LYS A 159 -1.90 9.03 1.30
N ALA A 160 -2.49 10.21 1.49
CA ALA A 160 -2.08 11.43 0.78
C ALA A 160 -0.65 11.87 1.17
N ALA A 161 -0.29 11.77 2.46
CA ALA A 161 1.08 12.05 2.92
C ALA A 161 2.10 11.07 2.29
N LEU A 162 1.78 9.77 2.25
CA LEU A 162 2.64 8.77 1.60
C LEU A 162 2.80 9.05 0.10
N THR A 163 1.71 9.41 -0.58
CA THR A 163 1.74 9.77 -2.01
C THR A 163 2.60 11.00 -2.25
N GLY A 164 2.41 12.09 -1.49
CA GLY A 164 3.20 13.32 -1.63
C GLY A 164 4.68 13.11 -1.31
N PHE A 165 5.01 12.28 -0.31
CA PHE A 165 6.39 11.89 -0.03
C PHE A 165 7.00 11.12 -1.21
N SER A 166 6.25 10.20 -1.82
CA SER A 166 6.69 9.40 -2.98
C SER A 166 6.95 10.28 -4.20
N GLU A 167 6.09 11.28 -4.46
CA GLU A 167 6.26 12.25 -5.54
C GLU A 167 7.58 13.03 -5.39
N SER A 168 7.82 13.59 -4.20
CA SER A 168 9.04 14.34 -3.91
C SER A 168 10.29 13.45 -3.98
N MET A 169 10.23 12.26 -3.39
CA MET A 169 11.32 11.28 -3.42
C MET A 169 11.72 10.90 -4.85
N GLN A 170 10.76 10.66 -5.74
CA GLN A 170 11.03 10.35 -7.15
C GLN A 170 11.77 11.50 -7.85
N VAL A 171 11.38 12.76 -7.56
CA VAL A 171 12.05 13.95 -8.11
C VAL A 171 13.47 14.07 -7.59
N ASP A 172 13.67 13.93 -6.27
CA ASP A 172 14.99 14.06 -5.64
C ASP A 172 15.98 13.00 -6.17
N LEU A 173 15.52 11.75 -6.29
CA LEU A 173 16.32 10.65 -6.85
C LEU A 173 16.70 10.92 -8.32
N GLY A 174 15.76 11.45 -9.11
CA GLY A 174 16.00 11.84 -10.49
C GLY A 174 17.01 12.97 -10.62
N ILE A 175 16.93 14.02 -9.76
CA ILE A 175 17.90 15.12 -9.70
C ILE A 175 19.30 14.58 -9.35
N ALA A 176 19.38 13.63 -8.41
CA ALA A 176 20.63 13.00 -8.00
C ALA A 176 21.19 12.01 -9.05
N GLY A 177 20.43 11.67 -10.09
CA GLY A 177 20.83 10.75 -11.15
C GLY A 177 20.78 9.26 -10.76
N HIS A 178 20.00 8.92 -9.71
CA HIS A 178 19.83 7.53 -9.28
C HIS A 178 18.69 6.84 -10.04
N ASP A 179 18.95 5.63 -10.54
CA ASP A 179 17.93 4.79 -11.19
C ASP A 179 17.15 3.99 -10.13
N VAL A 180 16.41 4.71 -9.28
CA VAL A 180 15.44 4.10 -8.35
C VAL A 180 14.05 4.53 -8.76
N GLY A 181 13.19 3.56 -9.13
CA GLY A 181 11.80 3.86 -9.48
C GLY A 181 10.91 3.84 -8.23
N VAL A 182 10.07 4.85 -8.09
CA VAL A 182 9.01 4.90 -7.06
C VAL A 182 7.66 4.75 -7.75
N HIS A 183 6.84 3.82 -7.23
CA HIS A 183 5.53 3.50 -7.78
C HIS A 183 4.47 3.67 -6.70
N VAL A 184 3.42 4.44 -6.99
CA VAL A 184 2.25 4.63 -6.13
C VAL A 184 1.09 3.86 -6.72
N VAL A 185 0.57 2.91 -5.95
CA VAL A 185 -0.58 2.11 -6.35
C VAL A 185 -1.78 2.56 -5.55
N ASN A 186 -2.86 2.93 -6.25
CA ASN A 186 -4.10 3.42 -5.64
C ASN A 186 -5.23 2.41 -5.81
N PRO A 187 -5.37 1.42 -4.90
CA PRO A 187 -6.54 0.54 -4.92
C PRO A 187 -7.82 1.30 -4.61
N GLY A 188 -8.90 0.93 -5.31
CA GLY A 188 -10.26 1.22 -4.92
C GLY A 188 -10.76 0.22 -3.87
N VAL A 189 -11.96 -0.34 -4.11
CA VAL A 189 -12.54 -1.36 -3.21
C VAL A 189 -11.98 -2.73 -3.58
N ILE A 190 -11.11 -3.27 -2.73
CA ILE A 190 -10.54 -4.61 -2.86
C ILE A 190 -11.04 -5.46 -1.70
N ASP A 191 -11.51 -6.68 -1.97
CA ASP A 191 -12.01 -7.60 -0.95
C ASP A 191 -10.88 -8.03 -0.02
N THR A 192 -10.81 -7.36 1.12
CA THR A 192 -9.81 -7.60 2.15
C THR A 192 -10.44 -7.62 3.53
N ARG A 193 -9.82 -8.32 4.45
CA ARG A 193 -10.23 -8.32 5.87
C ARG A 193 -10.31 -6.90 6.48
N LEU A 194 -9.58 -5.94 5.94
CA LEU A 194 -9.58 -4.54 6.40
C LEU A 194 -10.97 -3.89 6.34
N PHE A 195 -11.83 -4.29 5.39
CA PHE A 195 -13.19 -3.78 5.28
C PHE A 195 -14.13 -4.28 6.39
N HIS A 196 -13.79 -5.39 7.03
CA HIS A 196 -14.65 -6.10 7.99
C HIS A 196 -14.17 -5.98 9.45
N LEU A 197 -13.22 -5.07 9.74
CA LEU A 197 -12.72 -4.88 11.10
C LEU A 197 -13.82 -4.27 11.99
N PRO A 198 -14.07 -4.83 13.19
CA PRO A 198 -15.24 -4.49 14.01
C PRO A 198 -15.23 -3.06 14.58
N ASP A 199 -14.07 -2.40 14.59
CA ASP A 199 -13.89 -1.04 15.10
C ASP A 199 -13.91 0.04 13.99
N ASN A 200 -14.35 -0.31 12.78
CA ASN A 200 -14.53 0.61 11.67
C ASN A 200 -16.01 0.90 11.42
N ASP A 201 -16.33 2.16 11.11
CA ASP A 201 -17.63 2.51 10.58
C ASP A 201 -17.84 1.83 9.20
N PRO A 202 -19.10 1.51 8.81
CA PRO A 202 -19.39 0.94 7.51
C PRO A 202 -18.88 1.83 6.37
N SER A 203 -18.40 1.20 5.30
CA SER A 203 -18.10 1.95 4.06
C SER A 203 -19.40 2.37 3.38
N LEU A 204 -19.47 3.60 2.92
CA LEU A 204 -20.58 4.08 2.08
C LEU A 204 -20.38 3.72 0.59
N ALA A 205 -19.22 3.14 0.22
CA ALA A 205 -18.96 2.78 -1.17
C ALA A 205 -19.82 1.57 -1.58
N ALA A 206 -20.83 1.83 -2.41
CA ALA A 206 -21.66 0.80 -3.05
C ALA A 206 -20.99 0.26 -4.33
N ILE A 207 -19.70 -0.04 -4.27
CA ILE A 207 -18.89 -0.53 -5.38
C ILE A 207 -18.55 -2.00 -5.09
N GLU A 208 -18.77 -2.87 -6.07
CA GLU A 208 -18.37 -4.27 -5.95
C GLU A 208 -16.85 -4.37 -5.74
N ALA A 209 -16.46 -5.11 -4.72
CA ALA A 209 -15.06 -5.29 -4.37
C ALA A 209 -14.37 -6.24 -5.37
N LEU A 210 -13.21 -5.83 -5.87
CA LEU A 210 -12.37 -6.70 -6.67
C LEU A 210 -11.63 -7.72 -5.79
N PRO A 211 -11.35 -8.93 -6.29
CA PRO A 211 -10.50 -9.88 -5.59
C PRO A 211 -9.08 -9.34 -5.43
N THR A 212 -8.38 -9.75 -4.38
CA THR A 212 -6.99 -9.31 -4.12
C THR A 212 -6.02 -9.65 -5.25
N SER A 213 -6.27 -10.73 -5.99
CA SER A 213 -5.48 -11.15 -7.15
C SER A 213 -5.51 -10.12 -8.30
N ALA A 214 -6.54 -9.27 -8.38
CA ALA A 214 -6.62 -8.19 -9.37
C ALA A 214 -5.52 -7.12 -9.20
N MET A 215 -4.80 -7.13 -8.07
CA MET A 215 -3.70 -6.21 -7.82
C MET A 215 -2.38 -6.63 -8.46
N VAL A 216 -2.19 -7.94 -8.73
CA VAL A 216 -0.88 -8.50 -9.10
C VAL A 216 -0.41 -7.98 -10.46
N GLU A 217 -1.19 -8.22 -11.49
CA GLU A 217 -0.81 -7.84 -12.87
C GLU A 217 -0.58 -6.33 -13.03
N PRO A 218 -1.45 -5.43 -12.53
CA PRO A 218 -1.20 -3.99 -12.62
C PRO A 218 0.09 -3.54 -11.92
N VAL A 219 0.45 -4.16 -10.77
CA VAL A 219 1.70 -3.82 -10.06
C VAL A 219 2.92 -4.29 -10.84
N LEU A 220 2.91 -5.51 -11.38
CA LEU A 220 4.01 -6.02 -12.19
C LEU A 220 4.19 -5.21 -13.48
N THR A 221 3.09 -4.85 -14.14
CA THR A 221 3.10 -3.99 -15.33
C THR A 221 3.66 -2.59 -15.02
N ALA A 222 3.25 -1.99 -13.90
CA ALA A 222 3.76 -0.68 -13.50
C ALA A 222 5.28 -0.68 -13.24
N LEU A 223 5.80 -1.77 -12.67
CA LEU A 223 7.25 -1.96 -12.49
C LEU A 223 7.97 -2.09 -13.82
N ASP A 224 7.45 -2.92 -14.73
CA ASP A 224 8.03 -3.15 -16.06
C ASP A 224 8.07 -1.87 -16.92
N GLU A 225 6.97 -1.12 -16.93
CA GLU A 225 6.82 0.11 -17.71
C GLU A 225 7.44 1.34 -17.03
N GLY A 226 7.77 1.28 -15.73
CA GLY A 226 8.24 2.42 -14.96
C GLY A 226 7.14 3.44 -14.66
N THR A 227 5.87 3.02 -14.62
CA THR A 227 4.73 3.90 -14.37
C THR A 227 4.70 4.34 -12.90
N PHE A 228 4.74 5.66 -12.64
CA PHE A 228 4.79 6.21 -11.28
C PHE A 228 3.49 5.98 -10.49
N GLU A 229 2.32 6.26 -11.07
CA GLU A 229 1.03 6.19 -10.37
C GLU A 229 0.03 5.36 -11.18
N ILE A 230 -0.57 4.37 -10.54
CA ILE A 230 -1.62 3.53 -11.11
C ILE A 230 -2.85 3.44 -10.20
N TYR A 231 -3.99 3.15 -10.80
CA TYR A 231 -5.27 2.94 -10.13
C TYR A 231 -5.81 1.54 -10.44
N VAL A 232 -6.35 0.86 -9.40
CA VAL A 232 -6.94 -0.48 -9.59
C VAL A 232 -8.34 -0.50 -8.97
N PRO A 233 -9.41 -0.55 -9.77
CA PRO A 233 -9.43 -0.56 -11.24
C PRO A 233 -9.06 0.81 -11.86
N GLY A 234 -8.59 0.77 -13.11
CA GLY A 234 -8.04 1.94 -13.82
C GLY A 234 -8.99 3.12 -13.99
N TRP A 235 -10.30 2.89 -14.05
CA TRP A 235 -11.30 3.96 -14.21
C TRP A 235 -11.33 4.98 -13.05
N PHE A 236 -10.74 4.65 -11.89
CA PHE A 236 -10.60 5.64 -10.82
C PHE A 236 -9.72 6.84 -11.21
N ALA A 237 -8.83 6.68 -12.19
CA ALA A 237 -8.04 7.80 -12.72
C ALA A 237 -8.95 8.93 -13.25
N ASP A 238 -10.03 8.58 -13.94
CA ASP A 238 -11.00 9.55 -14.48
C ASP A 238 -11.75 10.26 -13.35
N VAL A 239 -12.16 9.52 -12.30
CA VAL A 239 -12.84 10.09 -11.12
C VAL A 239 -11.93 11.06 -10.38
N VAL A 240 -10.67 10.71 -10.21
CA VAL A 240 -9.66 11.58 -9.60
C VAL A 240 -9.43 12.81 -10.49
N GLY A 241 -9.30 12.62 -11.79
CA GLY A 241 -9.16 13.72 -12.75
C GLY A 241 -10.32 14.72 -12.72
N ALA A 242 -11.55 14.22 -12.55
CA ALA A 242 -12.75 15.05 -12.47
C ALA A 242 -12.83 15.94 -11.20
N LYS A 243 -12.08 15.61 -10.15
CA LYS A 243 -12.04 16.39 -8.90
C LYS A 243 -11.27 17.70 -9.04
N PHE A 244 -10.14 17.69 -9.75
CA PHE A 244 -9.17 18.79 -9.71
C PHE A 244 -9.66 20.10 -10.37
N PRO A 245 -10.47 20.10 -11.46
CA PRO A 245 -10.97 21.34 -12.06
C PRO A 245 -11.82 22.18 -11.10
N ASP A 246 -12.62 21.53 -10.22
CA ASP A 246 -13.43 22.19 -9.19
C ASP A 246 -13.59 21.25 -7.98
N THR A 247 -12.62 21.28 -7.09
CA THR A 247 -12.65 20.49 -5.85
C THR A 247 -13.85 20.83 -4.97
N GLY A 248 -14.29 22.11 -4.95
CA GLY A 248 -15.46 22.54 -4.15
C GLY A 248 -16.74 21.87 -4.64
N ALA A 249 -17.00 21.91 -5.95
CA ALA A 249 -18.16 21.26 -6.53
C ALA A 249 -18.12 19.73 -6.34
N PHE A 250 -16.94 19.11 -6.50
CA PHE A 250 -16.78 17.67 -6.26
C PHE A 250 -17.13 17.28 -4.83
N LEU A 251 -16.64 18.02 -3.81
CA LEU A 251 -16.94 17.76 -2.40
C LEU A 251 -18.43 17.98 -2.08
N ALA A 252 -19.06 19.01 -2.67
CA ALA A 252 -20.50 19.24 -2.53
C ALA A 252 -21.32 18.06 -3.11
N GLY A 253 -20.94 17.56 -4.29
CA GLY A 253 -21.55 16.38 -4.91
C GLY A 253 -21.38 15.13 -4.07
N THR A 254 -20.17 14.88 -3.54
CA THR A 254 -19.90 13.76 -2.63
C THR A 254 -20.74 13.85 -1.36
N THR A 255 -20.92 15.07 -0.82
CA THR A 255 -21.75 15.29 0.37
C THR A 255 -23.22 14.98 0.09
N ALA A 256 -23.76 15.43 -1.06
CA ALA A 256 -25.13 15.16 -1.45
C ALA A 256 -25.35 13.65 -1.62
N TRP A 257 -24.48 12.99 -2.36
CA TRP A 257 -24.50 11.53 -2.55
C TRP A 257 -24.47 10.77 -1.21
N ALA A 258 -23.55 11.13 -0.29
CA ALA A 258 -23.44 10.46 1.00
C ALA A 258 -24.69 10.63 1.89
N ARG A 259 -25.38 11.79 1.81
CA ARG A 259 -26.66 12.02 2.50
C ARG A 259 -27.78 11.12 1.95
N ASP A 260 -27.84 10.94 0.63
CA ASP A 260 -28.85 10.07 0.02
C ASP A 260 -28.65 8.61 0.42
N GLN A 261 -27.40 8.16 0.60
CA GLN A 261 -27.09 6.80 1.10
C GLN A 261 -27.43 6.61 2.59
N ALA A 262 -27.47 7.69 3.38
CA ALA A 262 -27.74 7.67 4.82
C ALA A 262 -29.23 7.83 5.17
N THR A 263 -30.15 7.93 4.18
CA THR A 263 -31.59 8.02 4.44
C THR A 263 -32.19 6.68 4.91
N PRO A 264 -33.27 6.68 5.75
CA PRO A 264 -33.72 5.52 6.54
C PRO A 264 -34.27 4.30 5.78
N GLU A 265 -34.32 4.27 4.47
CA GLU A 265 -34.65 3.06 3.71
C GLU A 265 -33.54 1.99 3.71
N SER A 266 -32.37 2.32 4.24
CA SER A 266 -31.21 1.43 4.37
C SER A 266 -30.85 1.06 5.82
N ALA A 267 -31.66 1.43 6.79
CA ALA A 267 -31.54 0.95 8.16
C ALA A 267 -32.25 -0.41 8.30
N PRO A 268 -31.55 -1.48 8.78
CA PRO A 268 -32.14 -2.79 9.00
C PRO A 268 -33.22 -2.80 10.09
#